data_18235b76c93131dba89ab7cf40ae50d4
#
_entry.id   18235b76c93131dba89ab7cf40ae50d4
#
_cell.length_a   1.000
_cell.length_b   1.000
_cell.length_c   1.000
_cell.angle_alpha   90.00
_cell.angle_beta   90.00
_cell.angle_gamma   90.00
#
_symmetry.space_group_name_H-M   'P 1'
#
loop_
_entity.id
_entity.type
_entity.pdbx_description
1 polymer ?
#
loop_
_entity_poly.entity_id
_entity_poly.type
_entity_poly.pdbx_seq_one_letter_code
_entity_poly.pdbx_strand_id
1 'polypeptide(L)'
;MQGIKKIIFLIVLGALVTVVAAQSQGPPLSDNRLTVHTLVREDVFAGFLSDDMERFNKGEKNVDLLLEKRPNEKADLLAWKGGIALYRAVRANEAKQSDEFQKYYNQAQEFFSQARQINPQSGGAIAVTGGSNMLLADRLPGKYRAAAWAQAYEGYQMLWKFQASSVERLPLHLKGELLGGLAQAAQRTGRTEELNQYLDKILVVLADTPYASVAKKWKENPKAAANSSITCLSCHDAGRLNARMASLEGR
;
A
#
# COMPACT_ATOMS: atom_id res chain seq x y z
N MET A 1 56.02 -18.41 0.14
CA MET A 1 54.94 -18.05 1.10
C MET A 1 54.00 -16.90 0.69
N GLN A 2 54.29 -16.10 -0.34
CA GLN A 2 53.43 -14.99 -0.79
C GLN A 2 52.23 -15.42 -1.66
N GLY A 3 52.31 -16.55 -2.36
CA GLY A 3 51.25 -17.05 -3.24
C GLY A 3 50.00 -17.57 -2.50
N ILE A 4 50.21 -18.24 -1.38
CA ILE A 4 49.10 -18.85 -0.59
C ILE A 4 48.24 -17.76 0.09
N LYS A 5 48.85 -16.65 0.54
CA LYS A 5 48.10 -15.54 1.15
C LYS A 5 47.15 -14.81 0.17
N LYS A 6 47.52 -14.72 -1.12
CA LYS A 6 46.68 -14.11 -2.15
C LYS A 6 45.47 -14.97 -2.53
N ILE A 7 45.63 -16.30 -2.54
CA ILE A 7 44.56 -17.24 -2.86
C ILE A 7 43.48 -17.23 -1.73
N ILE A 8 43.92 -17.22 -0.47
CA ILE A 8 43.00 -17.17 0.69
C ILE A 8 42.23 -15.86 0.71
N PHE A 9 42.88 -14.75 0.36
CA PHE A 9 42.17 -13.43 0.31
C PHE A 9 41.11 -13.38 -0.78
N LEU A 10 41.37 -13.98 -1.96
CA LEU A 10 40.40 -14.06 -3.06
C LEU A 10 39.22 -14.98 -2.71
N ILE A 11 39.41 -16.07 -2.01
CA ILE A 11 38.32 -16.97 -1.58
C ILE A 11 37.45 -16.32 -0.52
N VAL A 12 38.03 -15.57 0.42
CA VAL A 12 37.26 -14.85 1.45
C VAL A 12 36.47 -13.70 0.84
N LEU A 13 37.01 -12.98 -0.15
CA LEU A 13 36.32 -11.93 -0.85
C LEU A 13 35.14 -12.47 -1.70
N GLY A 14 35.34 -13.60 -2.37
CA GLY A 14 34.29 -14.29 -3.13
C GLY A 14 33.17 -14.84 -2.24
N ALA A 15 33.49 -15.35 -1.06
CA ALA A 15 32.49 -15.83 -0.10
C ALA A 15 31.66 -14.65 0.52
N LEU A 16 32.30 -13.49 0.78
CA LEU A 16 31.62 -12.30 1.27
C LEU A 16 30.66 -11.70 0.24
N VAL A 17 31.03 -11.69 -1.05
CA VAL A 17 30.14 -11.19 -2.13
C VAL A 17 28.94 -12.11 -2.33
N THR A 18 29.09 -13.42 -2.21
CA THR A 18 27.95 -14.36 -2.32
C THR A 18 26.99 -14.28 -1.12
N VAL A 19 27.49 -14.02 0.08
CA VAL A 19 26.64 -13.84 1.27
C VAL A 19 25.82 -12.53 1.20
N VAL A 20 26.42 -11.45 0.69
CA VAL A 20 25.70 -10.16 0.50
C VAL A 20 24.63 -10.26 -0.59
N ALA A 21 24.88 -11.00 -1.67
CA ALA A 21 23.90 -11.22 -2.73
C ALA A 21 22.72 -12.11 -2.26
N ALA A 22 22.95 -13.06 -1.34
CA ALA A 22 21.90 -13.91 -0.79
C ALA A 22 20.98 -13.17 0.19
N GLN A 23 21.44 -12.10 0.86
CA GLN A 23 20.65 -11.31 1.79
C GLN A 23 19.67 -10.32 1.10
N SER A 24 19.79 -10.10 -0.21
CA SER A 24 18.94 -9.19 -0.97
C SER A 24 17.74 -9.87 -1.66
N GLN A 25 17.63 -11.19 -1.59
CA GLN A 25 16.48 -11.90 -2.18
C GLN A 25 15.37 -11.99 -1.14
N GLY A 26 14.26 -11.27 -1.39
CA GLY A 26 13.03 -11.41 -0.61
C GLY A 26 12.51 -12.85 -0.65
N PRO A 27 11.47 -13.18 0.15
CA PRO A 27 10.91 -14.52 0.21
C PRO A 27 10.49 -15.00 -1.18
N PRO A 28 10.61 -16.32 -1.47
CA PRO A 28 10.18 -16.84 -2.76
C PRO A 28 8.68 -16.61 -2.95
N LEU A 29 8.28 -16.21 -4.17
CA LEU A 29 6.87 -15.94 -4.51
C LEU A 29 5.98 -17.18 -4.34
N SER A 30 6.56 -18.37 -4.24
CA SER A 30 5.88 -19.64 -3.95
C SER A 30 5.58 -19.86 -2.47
N ASP A 31 6.05 -19.01 -1.57
CA ASP A 31 5.80 -19.17 -0.13
C ASP A 31 4.33 -18.89 0.22
N ASN A 32 3.53 -19.94 0.31
CA ASN A 32 2.10 -19.87 0.58
C ASN A 32 1.73 -19.43 2.02
N ARG A 33 2.71 -19.29 2.92
CA ARG A 33 2.53 -18.70 4.25
C ARG A 33 2.29 -17.18 4.15
N LEU A 34 2.69 -16.58 3.02
CA LEU A 34 2.56 -15.15 2.75
C LEU A 34 1.43 -14.89 1.76
N THR A 35 0.61 -13.91 2.04
CA THR A 35 -0.39 -13.41 1.09
C THR A 35 0.29 -12.66 -0.06
N VAL A 36 -0.38 -12.56 -1.21
CA VAL A 36 0.11 -11.74 -2.34
C VAL A 36 0.34 -10.29 -1.92
N HIS A 37 -0.53 -9.76 -1.06
CA HIS A 37 -0.36 -8.43 -0.48
C HIS A 37 0.99 -8.28 0.25
N THR A 38 1.36 -9.24 1.09
CA THR A 38 2.64 -9.22 1.81
C THR A 38 3.84 -9.28 0.87
N LEU A 39 3.73 -10.04 -0.22
CA LEU A 39 4.82 -10.26 -1.17
C LEU A 39 5.13 -9.04 -2.05
N VAL A 40 4.14 -8.17 -2.33
CA VAL A 40 4.33 -7.09 -3.31
C VAL A 40 4.24 -5.69 -2.71
N ARG A 41 3.56 -5.53 -1.57
CA ARG A 41 3.21 -4.22 -1.00
C ARG A 41 4.40 -3.28 -0.83
N GLU A 42 5.48 -3.76 -0.22
CA GLU A 42 6.62 -2.90 0.11
C GLU A 42 7.34 -2.38 -1.15
N ASP A 43 7.44 -3.20 -2.18
CA ASP A 43 8.08 -2.81 -3.43
C ASP A 43 7.18 -1.86 -4.24
N VAL A 44 5.88 -2.13 -4.34
CA VAL A 44 4.94 -1.23 -5.04
C VAL A 44 4.83 0.11 -4.31
N PHE A 45 4.70 0.11 -2.99
CA PHE A 45 4.59 1.35 -2.21
C PHE A 45 5.89 2.16 -2.18
N ALA A 46 7.05 1.54 -2.36
CA ALA A 46 8.29 2.28 -2.55
C ALA A 46 8.21 3.25 -3.74
N GLY A 47 7.55 2.83 -4.84
CA GLY A 47 7.22 3.75 -5.93
C GLY A 47 6.26 4.85 -5.52
N PHE A 48 5.10 4.50 -4.94
CA PHE A 48 4.05 5.47 -4.60
C PHE A 48 4.52 6.59 -3.68
N LEU A 49 5.41 6.30 -2.75
CA LEU A 49 5.76 7.17 -1.64
C LEU A 49 7.16 7.78 -1.75
N SER A 50 8.08 7.12 -2.44
CA SER A 50 9.47 7.52 -2.53
C SER A 50 9.96 7.67 -3.97
N ASP A 51 9.10 7.46 -4.96
CA ASP A 51 9.45 7.40 -6.39
C ASP A 51 10.61 6.41 -6.68
N ASP A 52 10.77 5.36 -5.85
CA ASP A 52 11.76 4.30 -6.05
C ASP A 52 11.29 3.36 -7.18
N MET A 53 11.68 3.72 -8.39
CA MET A 53 11.26 3.01 -9.60
C MET A 53 11.90 1.62 -9.75
N GLU A 54 13.04 1.37 -9.14
CA GLU A 54 13.68 0.04 -9.19
C GLU A 54 12.83 -0.96 -8.41
N ARG A 55 12.51 -0.64 -7.15
CA ARG A 55 11.64 -1.48 -6.34
C ARG A 55 10.23 -1.58 -6.91
N PHE A 56 9.68 -0.46 -7.38
CA PHE A 56 8.35 -0.45 -8.01
C PHE A 56 8.27 -1.41 -9.21
N ASN A 57 9.24 -1.37 -10.14
CA ASN A 57 9.27 -2.26 -11.30
C ASN A 57 9.45 -3.74 -10.88
N LYS A 58 10.20 -4.01 -9.82
CA LYS A 58 10.30 -5.35 -9.22
C LYS A 58 8.94 -5.80 -8.67
N GLY A 59 8.22 -4.92 -7.95
CA GLY A 59 6.89 -5.19 -7.43
C GLY A 59 5.89 -5.49 -8.54
N GLU A 60 5.87 -4.70 -9.62
CA GLU A 60 5.04 -4.93 -10.80
C GLU A 60 5.31 -6.30 -11.43
N LYS A 61 6.57 -6.64 -11.67
CA LYS A 61 6.97 -7.96 -12.19
C LYS A 61 6.52 -9.09 -11.28
N ASN A 62 6.62 -8.90 -9.97
CA ASN A 62 6.16 -9.90 -9.00
C ASN A 62 4.64 -10.10 -9.05
N VAL A 63 3.86 -9.02 -9.23
CA VAL A 63 2.40 -9.13 -9.43
C VAL A 63 2.07 -9.95 -10.68
N ASP A 64 2.77 -9.74 -11.79
CA ASP A 64 2.55 -10.50 -13.04
C ASP A 64 2.86 -11.99 -12.84
N LEU A 65 3.99 -12.31 -12.20
CA LEU A 65 4.36 -13.69 -11.89
C LEU A 65 3.37 -14.37 -10.93
N LEU A 66 2.84 -13.62 -9.97
CA LEU A 66 1.85 -14.15 -9.02
C LEU A 66 0.49 -14.39 -9.68
N LEU A 67 0.09 -13.60 -10.67
CA LEU A 67 -1.14 -13.84 -11.44
C LEU A 67 -1.13 -15.21 -12.13
N GLU A 68 0.05 -15.65 -12.60
CA GLU A 68 0.21 -16.97 -13.19
C GLU A 68 0.21 -18.09 -12.14
N LYS A 69 0.84 -17.84 -10.98
CA LYS A 69 1.09 -18.87 -9.96
C LYS A 69 -0.03 -19.01 -8.93
N ARG A 70 -0.85 -17.97 -8.73
CA ARG A 70 -1.87 -17.89 -7.67
C ARG A 70 -3.22 -17.44 -8.21
N PRO A 71 -3.85 -18.20 -9.12
CA PRO A 71 -5.12 -17.82 -9.75
C PRO A 71 -6.26 -17.60 -8.74
N ASN A 72 -6.20 -18.25 -7.58
CA ASN A 72 -7.21 -18.08 -6.51
C ASN A 72 -7.16 -16.70 -5.83
N GLU A 73 -6.01 -15.99 -5.93
CA GLU A 73 -5.84 -14.62 -5.40
C GLU A 73 -5.94 -13.55 -6.52
N LYS A 74 -6.56 -13.90 -7.65
CA LYS A 74 -6.64 -13.05 -8.84
C LYS A 74 -7.28 -11.69 -8.58
N ALA A 75 -8.32 -11.63 -7.74
CA ALA A 75 -8.97 -10.36 -7.40
C ALA A 75 -7.98 -9.37 -6.73
N ASP A 76 -7.22 -9.85 -5.75
CA ASP A 76 -6.24 -9.04 -5.02
C ASP A 76 -5.09 -8.60 -5.94
N LEU A 77 -4.62 -9.49 -6.80
CA LEU A 77 -3.56 -9.20 -7.77
C LEU A 77 -3.99 -8.19 -8.84
N LEU A 78 -5.24 -8.28 -9.32
CA LEU A 78 -5.79 -7.27 -10.23
C LEU A 78 -5.94 -5.91 -9.55
N ALA A 79 -6.32 -5.86 -8.27
CA ALA A 79 -6.33 -4.61 -7.52
C ALA A 79 -4.93 -4.00 -7.44
N TRP A 80 -3.88 -4.80 -7.22
CA TRP A 80 -2.49 -4.35 -7.29
C TRP A 80 -2.10 -3.84 -8.68
N LYS A 81 -2.50 -4.53 -9.77
CA LYS A 81 -2.29 -4.02 -11.13
C LYS A 81 -2.99 -2.69 -11.36
N GLY A 82 -4.18 -2.52 -10.80
CA GLY A 82 -4.90 -1.24 -10.83
C GLY A 82 -4.12 -0.12 -10.14
N GLY A 83 -3.60 -0.37 -8.92
CA GLY A 83 -2.76 0.59 -8.20
C GLY A 83 -1.47 0.94 -8.95
N ILE A 84 -0.80 -0.06 -9.54
CA ILE A 84 0.40 0.12 -10.37
C ILE A 84 0.09 0.99 -11.60
N ALA A 85 -0.98 0.68 -12.33
CA ALA A 85 -1.39 1.48 -13.49
C ALA A 85 -1.78 2.92 -13.09
N LEU A 86 -2.46 3.10 -11.95
CA LEU A 86 -2.79 4.42 -11.43
C LEU A 86 -1.54 5.25 -11.11
N TYR A 87 -0.51 4.63 -10.55
CA TYR A 87 0.76 5.31 -10.30
C TYR A 87 1.47 5.68 -11.62
N ARG A 88 1.46 4.80 -12.62
CA ARG A 88 1.99 5.14 -13.93
C ARG A 88 1.22 6.29 -14.58
N ALA A 89 -0.10 6.38 -14.39
CA ALA A 89 -0.89 7.53 -14.82
C ALA A 89 -0.44 8.82 -14.11
N VAL A 90 -0.23 8.77 -12.78
CA VAL A 90 0.32 9.91 -12.03
C VAL A 90 1.65 10.36 -12.61
N ARG A 91 2.58 9.45 -12.85
CA ARG A 91 3.90 9.78 -13.43
C ARG A 91 3.78 10.38 -14.84
N ALA A 92 2.89 9.85 -15.67
CA ALA A 92 2.64 10.40 -17.01
C ALA A 92 2.05 11.83 -16.94
N ASN A 93 1.13 12.07 -15.99
CA ASN A 93 0.60 13.42 -15.74
C ASN A 93 1.70 14.41 -15.32
N GLU A 94 2.56 14.02 -14.37
CA GLU A 94 3.68 14.83 -13.91
C GLU A 94 4.69 15.14 -15.03
N ALA A 95 4.88 14.18 -15.95
CA ALA A 95 5.67 14.33 -17.15
C ALA A 95 4.93 15.07 -18.30
N LYS A 96 3.68 15.52 -18.11
CA LYS A 96 2.83 16.18 -19.11
C LYS A 96 2.56 15.33 -20.36
N GLN A 97 2.51 14.01 -20.21
CA GLN A 97 2.25 13.02 -21.26
C GLN A 97 0.77 12.62 -21.25
N SER A 98 -0.09 13.44 -21.87
CA SER A 98 -1.56 13.30 -21.77
C SER A 98 -2.08 11.95 -22.28
N ASP A 99 -1.55 11.43 -23.36
CA ASP A 99 -2.00 10.16 -23.95
C ASP A 99 -1.62 8.96 -23.06
N GLU A 100 -0.40 8.95 -22.55
CA GLU A 100 0.05 7.93 -21.61
C GLU A 100 -0.72 8.02 -20.28
N PHE A 101 -1.01 9.23 -19.78
CA PHE A 101 -1.89 9.42 -18.65
C PHE A 101 -3.24 8.76 -18.87
N GLN A 102 -3.91 9.07 -19.97
CA GLN A 102 -5.25 8.54 -20.24
C GLN A 102 -5.23 7.02 -20.40
N LYS A 103 -4.23 6.48 -21.08
CA LYS A 103 -4.01 5.04 -21.26
C LYS A 103 -3.89 4.34 -19.90
N TYR A 104 -2.95 4.77 -19.04
CA TYR A 104 -2.73 4.13 -17.76
C TYR A 104 -3.89 4.35 -16.78
N TYR A 105 -4.54 5.51 -16.81
CA TYR A 105 -5.72 5.75 -16.00
C TYR A 105 -6.86 4.80 -16.35
N ASN A 106 -7.13 4.62 -17.66
CA ASN A 106 -8.15 3.68 -18.11
C ASN A 106 -7.82 2.23 -17.72
N GLN A 107 -6.57 1.82 -17.86
CA GLN A 107 -6.12 0.50 -17.41
C GLN A 107 -6.31 0.31 -15.91
N ALA A 108 -6.02 1.33 -15.10
CA ALA A 108 -6.25 1.27 -13.66
C ALA A 108 -7.72 1.02 -13.32
N GLN A 109 -8.64 1.77 -13.96
CA GLN A 109 -10.07 1.61 -13.74
C GLN A 109 -10.57 0.23 -14.18
N GLU A 110 -10.06 -0.28 -15.29
CA GLU A 110 -10.38 -1.61 -15.78
C GLU A 110 -9.95 -2.70 -14.79
N PHE A 111 -8.72 -2.67 -14.31
CA PHE A 111 -8.22 -3.64 -13.33
C PHE A 111 -8.99 -3.58 -12.01
N PHE A 112 -9.30 -2.40 -11.49
CA PHE A 112 -10.14 -2.27 -10.29
C PHE A 112 -11.56 -2.82 -10.52
N SER A 113 -12.13 -2.58 -11.69
CA SER A 113 -13.45 -3.13 -12.06
C SER A 113 -13.41 -4.65 -12.13
N GLN A 114 -12.42 -5.24 -12.80
CA GLN A 114 -12.24 -6.68 -12.91
C GLN A 114 -12.03 -7.33 -11.53
N ALA A 115 -11.21 -6.73 -10.67
CA ALA A 115 -11.00 -7.21 -9.30
C ALA A 115 -12.33 -7.30 -8.53
N ARG A 116 -13.15 -6.27 -8.62
CA ARG A 116 -14.47 -6.21 -7.97
C ARG A 116 -15.45 -7.21 -8.55
N GLN A 117 -15.43 -7.43 -9.86
CA GLN A 117 -16.30 -8.43 -10.52
C GLN A 117 -15.96 -9.87 -10.11
N ILE A 118 -14.67 -10.17 -9.96
CA ILE A 118 -14.20 -11.50 -9.55
C ILE A 118 -14.57 -11.80 -8.09
N ASN A 119 -14.31 -10.86 -7.19
CA ASN A 119 -14.65 -11.03 -5.78
C ASN A 119 -15.00 -9.67 -5.13
N PRO A 120 -16.29 -9.28 -5.14
CA PRO A 120 -16.74 -8.00 -4.56
C PRO A 120 -16.58 -7.93 -3.03
N GLN A 121 -16.32 -9.06 -2.36
CA GLN A 121 -16.13 -9.14 -0.91
C GLN A 121 -14.66 -9.36 -0.51
N SER A 122 -13.72 -9.37 -1.46
CA SER A 122 -12.29 -9.47 -1.12
C SER A 122 -11.84 -8.23 -0.34
N GLY A 123 -11.61 -8.41 0.97
CA GLY A 123 -11.06 -7.35 1.82
C GLY A 123 -9.69 -6.85 1.32
N GLY A 124 -8.86 -7.75 0.76
CA GLY A 124 -7.57 -7.41 0.16
C GLY A 124 -7.72 -6.52 -1.07
N ALA A 125 -8.57 -6.92 -2.03
CA ALA A 125 -8.81 -6.14 -3.24
C ALA A 125 -9.42 -4.76 -2.92
N ILE A 126 -10.37 -4.70 -1.98
CA ILE A 126 -11.00 -3.44 -1.54
C ILE A 126 -9.97 -2.52 -0.88
N ALA A 127 -9.13 -3.06 0.02
CA ALA A 127 -8.09 -2.28 0.71
C ALA A 127 -7.04 -1.75 -0.28
N VAL A 128 -6.59 -2.57 -1.22
CA VAL A 128 -5.61 -2.15 -2.25
C VAL A 128 -6.20 -1.09 -3.17
N THR A 129 -7.45 -1.27 -3.63
CA THR A 129 -8.12 -0.28 -4.48
C THR A 129 -8.32 1.05 -3.74
N GLY A 130 -8.89 1.01 -2.53
CA GLY A 130 -9.11 2.21 -1.71
C GLY A 130 -7.81 2.90 -1.33
N GLY A 131 -6.81 2.15 -0.87
CA GLY A 131 -5.50 2.66 -0.48
C GLY A 131 -4.72 3.28 -1.63
N SER A 132 -4.70 2.64 -2.81
CA SER A 132 -4.04 3.18 -4.00
C SER A 132 -4.68 4.51 -4.45
N ASN A 133 -6.01 4.55 -4.51
CA ASN A 133 -6.72 5.78 -4.85
C ASN A 133 -6.42 6.89 -3.84
N MET A 134 -6.48 6.58 -2.54
CA MET A 134 -6.20 7.54 -1.48
C MET A 134 -4.76 8.11 -1.55
N LEU A 135 -3.77 7.25 -1.76
CA LEU A 135 -2.37 7.66 -1.80
C LEU A 135 -2.02 8.52 -3.02
N LEU A 136 -2.71 8.27 -4.13
CA LEU A 136 -2.36 8.87 -5.41
C LEU A 136 -3.32 10.00 -5.84
N ALA A 137 -4.49 10.14 -5.20
CA ALA A 137 -5.52 11.09 -5.59
C ALA A 137 -5.03 12.53 -5.70
N ASP A 138 -4.27 13.02 -4.72
CA ASP A 138 -3.81 14.41 -4.71
C ASP A 138 -2.78 14.73 -5.81
N ARG A 139 -2.18 13.71 -6.43
CA ARG A 139 -1.27 13.81 -7.58
C ARG A 139 -2.01 13.73 -8.93
N LEU A 140 -3.31 13.43 -8.92
CA LEU A 140 -4.14 13.37 -10.13
C LEU A 140 -4.73 14.74 -10.48
N PRO A 141 -4.97 15.05 -11.76
CA PRO A 141 -5.60 16.30 -12.16
C PRO A 141 -7.11 16.32 -11.84
N GLY A 142 -7.60 17.48 -11.47
CA GLY A 142 -8.99 17.94 -11.35
C GLY A 142 -10.05 16.85 -11.12
N LYS A 143 -10.83 16.55 -12.16
CA LYS A 143 -11.92 15.56 -12.09
C LYS A 143 -11.48 14.15 -11.70
N TYR A 144 -10.27 13.75 -12.07
CA TYR A 144 -9.72 12.44 -11.74
C TYR A 144 -9.36 12.34 -10.26
N ARG A 145 -8.90 13.44 -9.66
CA ARG A 145 -8.67 13.55 -8.20
C ARG A 145 -9.97 13.33 -7.42
N ALA A 146 -11.04 14.01 -7.79
CA ALA A 146 -12.34 13.88 -7.14
C ALA A 146 -12.87 12.43 -7.24
N ALA A 147 -12.75 11.80 -8.42
CA ALA A 147 -13.14 10.41 -8.62
C ALA A 147 -12.32 9.44 -7.77
N ALA A 148 -11.00 9.63 -7.68
CA ALA A 148 -10.14 8.79 -6.86
C ALA A 148 -10.49 8.90 -5.36
N TRP A 149 -10.74 10.11 -4.85
CA TRP A 149 -11.19 10.28 -3.47
C TRP A 149 -12.56 9.65 -3.19
N ALA A 150 -13.50 9.73 -4.13
CA ALA A 150 -14.79 9.05 -4.02
C ALA A 150 -14.61 7.52 -3.96
N GLN A 151 -13.78 6.95 -4.83
CA GLN A 151 -13.48 5.50 -4.83
C GLN A 151 -12.76 5.06 -3.55
N ALA A 152 -11.83 5.89 -3.04
CA ALA A 152 -11.18 5.63 -1.76
C ALA A 152 -12.22 5.57 -0.64
N TYR A 153 -13.11 6.57 -0.56
CA TYR A 153 -14.15 6.62 0.45
C TYR A 153 -15.07 5.39 0.39
N GLU A 154 -15.57 5.04 -0.79
CA GLU A 154 -16.41 3.84 -0.98
C GLU A 154 -15.71 2.56 -0.53
N GLY A 155 -14.44 2.39 -0.90
CA GLY A 155 -13.64 1.23 -0.49
C GLY A 155 -13.50 1.13 1.03
N TYR A 156 -13.13 2.22 1.69
CA TYR A 156 -13.02 2.23 3.15
C TYR A 156 -14.36 2.04 3.86
N GLN A 157 -15.46 2.55 3.30
CA GLN A 157 -16.82 2.28 3.81
C GLN A 157 -17.19 0.80 3.72
N MET A 158 -16.81 0.14 2.63
CA MET A 158 -17.02 -1.32 2.50
C MET A 158 -16.20 -2.09 3.54
N LEU A 159 -14.94 -1.75 3.73
CA LEU A 159 -14.10 -2.35 4.78
C LEU A 159 -14.70 -2.12 6.18
N TRP A 160 -15.20 -0.92 6.43
CA TRP A 160 -15.87 -0.60 7.69
C TRP A 160 -17.07 -1.50 7.97
N LYS A 161 -17.93 -1.72 6.96
CA LYS A 161 -19.09 -2.64 7.09
C LYS A 161 -18.68 -4.04 7.53
N PHE A 162 -17.50 -4.53 7.09
CA PHE A 162 -17.01 -5.86 7.46
C PHE A 162 -16.30 -5.89 8.82
N GLN A 163 -15.70 -4.79 9.24
CA GLN A 163 -14.74 -4.78 10.35
C GLN A 163 -15.17 -3.96 11.57
N ALA A 164 -16.24 -3.16 11.46
CA ALA A 164 -16.67 -2.25 12.51
C ALA A 164 -16.88 -2.92 13.87
N SER A 165 -17.52 -4.10 13.89
CA SER A 165 -17.79 -4.87 15.12
C SER A 165 -16.54 -5.48 15.75
N SER A 166 -15.43 -5.55 15.04
CA SER A 166 -14.18 -6.15 15.48
C SER A 166 -12.99 -5.18 15.47
N VAL A 167 -13.23 -3.90 15.20
CA VAL A 167 -12.16 -2.92 14.97
C VAL A 167 -11.17 -2.84 16.14
N GLU A 168 -11.64 -2.97 17.37
CA GLU A 168 -10.78 -2.93 18.56
C GLU A 168 -9.80 -4.11 18.63
N ARG A 169 -10.16 -5.24 18.04
CA ARG A 169 -9.33 -6.45 18.00
C ARG A 169 -8.36 -6.49 16.82
N LEU A 170 -8.51 -5.60 15.84
CA LEU A 170 -7.60 -5.54 14.71
C LEU A 170 -6.19 -5.15 15.15
N PRO A 171 -5.13 -5.65 14.49
CA PRO A 171 -3.78 -5.14 14.66
C PRO A 171 -3.72 -3.63 14.45
N LEU A 172 -2.82 -2.94 15.15
CA LEU A 172 -2.68 -1.48 15.11
C LEU A 172 -2.64 -0.92 13.68
N HIS A 173 -1.87 -1.57 12.82
CA HIS A 173 -1.78 -1.18 11.42
C HIS A 173 -3.14 -1.20 10.70
N LEU A 174 -3.90 -2.28 10.83
CA LEU A 174 -5.20 -2.39 10.17
C LEU A 174 -6.22 -1.42 10.75
N LYS A 175 -6.22 -1.21 12.07
CA LYS A 175 -7.05 -0.18 12.72
C LYS A 175 -6.74 1.21 12.20
N GLY A 176 -5.46 1.54 12.17
CA GLY A 176 -4.99 2.86 11.75
C GLY A 176 -5.24 3.12 10.28
N GLU A 177 -5.02 2.14 9.42
CA GLU A 177 -5.34 2.25 7.98
C GLU A 177 -6.84 2.42 7.75
N LEU A 178 -7.66 1.60 8.39
CA LEU A 178 -9.12 1.67 8.24
C LEU A 178 -9.68 3.00 8.72
N LEU A 179 -9.44 3.37 9.98
CA LEU A 179 -9.99 4.58 10.58
C LEU A 179 -9.36 5.86 10.00
N GLY A 180 -8.06 5.84 9.75
CA GLY A 180 -7.36 6.94 9.10
C GLY A 180 -7.83 7.14 7.66
N GLY A 181 -7.99 6.05 6.89
CA GLY A 181 -8.53 6.09 5.54
C GLY A 181 -9.93 6.66 5.47
N LEU A 182 -10.83 6.22 6.37
CA LEU A 182 -12.19 6.77 6.50
C LEU A 182 -12.17 8.26 6.80
N ALA A 183 -11.39 8.70 7.80
CA ALA A 183 -11.31 10.10 8.18
C ALA A 183 -10.74 10.95 7.03
N GLN A 184 -9.66 10.50 6.40
CA GLN A 184 -9.05 11.25 5.30
C GLN A 184 -9.96 11.33 4.08
N ALA A 185 -10.56 10.23 3.67
CA ALA A 185 -11.47 10.23 2.53
C ALA A 185 -12.74 11.04 2.80
N ALA A 186 -13.30 10.99 4.01
CA ALA A 186 -14.41 11.84 4.43
C ALA A 186 -14.04 13.33 4.34
N GLN A 187 -12.86 13.70 4.82
CA GLN A 187 -12.36 15.08 4.73
C GLN A 187 -12.23 15.54 3.27
N ARG A 188 -11.61 14.74 2.41
CA ARG A 188 -11.38 15.08 0.99
C ARG A 188 -12.67 15.09 0.15
N THR A 189 -13.72 14.42 0.60
CA THR A 189 -15.04 14.38 -0.05
C THR A 189 -16.06 15.32 0.60
N GLY A 190 -15.66 16.17 1.57
CA GLY A 190 -16.50 17.18 2.21
C GLY A 190 -17.54 16.62 3.20
N ARG A 191 -17.35 15.41 3.73
CA ARG A 191 -18.28 14.72 4.63
C ARG A 191 -17.94 15.04 6.09
N THR A 192 -18.26 16.27 6.51
CA THR A 192 -17.79 16.82 7.79
C THR A 192 -18.32 16.05 9.01
N GLU A 193 -19.57 15.63 9.00
CA GLU A 193 -20.16 14.87 10.14
C GLU A 193 -19.47 13.51 10.31
N GLU A 194 -19.29 12.78 9.22
CA GLU A 194 -18.63 11.49 9.21
C GLU A 194 -17.15 11.62 9.58
N LEU A 195 -16.47 12.66 9.09
CA LEU A 195 -15.09 12.96 9.51
C LEU A 195 -15.01 13.08 11.04
N ASN A 196 -15.89 13.87 11.67
CA ASN A 196 -15.88 14.05 13.11
C ASN A 196 -16.10 12.71 13.85
N GLN A 197 -17.04 11.88 13.39
CA GLN A 197 -17.29 10.56 13.96
C GLN A 197 -16.04 9.64 13.88
N TYR A 198 -15.31 9.66 12.76
CA TYR A 198 -14.09 8.87 12.61
C TYR A 198 -12.95 9.42 13.46
N LEU A 199 -12.80 10.74 13.56
CA LEU A 199 -11.81 11.35 14.44
C LEU A 199 -12.07 10.99 15.91
N ASP A 200 -13.32 11.04 16.37
CA ASP A 200 -13.70 10.61 17.73
C ASP A 200 -13.34 9.13 17.97
N LYS A 201 -13.66 8.29 16.98
CA LYS A 201 -13.31 6.86 17.06
C LYS A 201 -11.81 6.61 17.11
N ILE A 202 -11.01 7.36 16.34
CA ILE A 202 -9.55 7.31 16.40
C ILE A 202 -9.04 7.69 17.79
N LEU A 203 -9.59 8.75 18.39
CA LEU A 203 -9.18 9.20 19.73
C LEU A 203 -9.45 8.15 20.82
N VAL A 204 -10.46 7.31 20.63
CA VAL A 204 -10.78 6.20 21.58
C VAL A 204 -9.97 4.94 21.24
N VAL A 205 -10.06 4.45 20.01
CA VAL A 205 -9.53 3.12 19.62
C VAL A 205 -8.01 3.13 19.40
N LEU A 206 -7.43 4.30 19.12
CA LEU A 206 -6.01 4.52 18.82
C LEU A 206 -5.38 5.57 19.75
N ALA A 207 -5.86 5.69 21.00
CA ALA A 207 -5.55 6.77 21.94
C ALA A 207 -4.04 7.09 22.06
N ASP A 208 -3.21 6.07 22.22
CA ASP A 208 -1.76 6.21 22.48
C ASP A 208 -0.91 6.05 21.21
N THR A 209 -1.42 6.51 20.07
CA THR A 209 -0.76 6.36 18.78
C THR A 209 -0.57 7.70 18.05
N PRO A 210 0.32 7.75 17.04
CA PRO A 210 0.43 8.92 16.17
C PRO A 210 -0.89 9.32 15.49
N TYR A 211 -1.80 8.35 15.24
CA TYR A 211 -3.12 8.63 14.69
C TYR A 211 -3.95 9.54 15.58
N ALA A 212 -3.98 9.28 16.90
CA ALA A 212 -4.69 10.13 17.85
C ALA A 212 -4.14 11.55 17.88
N SER A 213 -2.81 11.71 17.83
CA SER A 213 -2.18 13.03 17.79
C SER A 213 -2.60 13.85 16.57
N VAL A 214 -2.69 13.22 15.40
CA VAL A 214 -3.16 13.88 14.17
C VAL A 214 -4.66 14.16 14.24
N ALA A 215 -5.46 13.20 14.72
CA ALA A 215 -6.91 13.37 14.88
C ALA A 215 -7.25 14.56 15.80
N LYS A 216 -6.53 14.71 16.91
CA LYS A 216 -6.65 15.87 17.81
C LYS A 216 -6.38 17.18 17.07
N LYS A 217 -5.27 17.27 16.33
CA LYS A 217 -4.93 18.47 15.53
C LYS A 217 -6.01 18.80 14.50
N TRP A 218 -6.59 17.79 13.86
CA TRP A 218 -7.65 18.00 12.87
C TRP A 218 -8.96 18.52 13.49
N LYS A 219 -9.29 18.04 14.70
CA LYS A 219 -10.45 18.56 15.45
C LYS A 219 -10.24 19.99 15.94
N GLU A 220 -9.06 20.31 16.45
CA GLU A 220 -8.70 21.64 16.93
C GLU A 220 -8.55 22.67 15.80
N ASN A 221 -8.05 22.23 14.65
CA ASN A 221 -7.83 23.07 13.48
C ASN A 221 -8.26 22.34 12.18
N PRO A 222 -9.53 22.43 11.77
CA PRO A 222 -10.01 21.77 10.56
C PRO A 222 -9.28 22.17 9.27
N LYS A 223 -8.67 23.35 9.23
CA LYS A 223 -7.83 23.77 8.09
C LYS A 223 -6.56 22.93 7.96
N ALA A 224 -6.03 22.41 9.06
CA ALA A 224 -4.88 21.51 9.03
C ALA A 224 -5.20 20.19 8.33
N ALA A 225 -6.44 19.72 8.42
CA ALA A 225 -6.87 18.49 7.76
C ALA A 225 -6.75 18.55 6.23
N ALA A 226 -6.97 19.73 5.63
CA ALA A 226 -6.92 19.92 4.18
C ALA A 226 -5.50 19.72 3.58
N ASN A 227 -4.46 19.97 4.38
CA ASN A 227 -3.05 20.00 3.94
C ASN A 227 -2.17 18.94 4.60
N SER A 228 -2.77 17.97 5.29
CA SER A 228 -2.03 16.89 5.96
C SER A 228 -2.70 15.54 5.74
N SER A 229 -1.99 14.47 6.13
CA SER A 229 -2.48 13.11 6.05
C SER A 229 -2.58 12.51 7.45
N ILE A 230 -3.62 11.69 7.68
CA ILE A 230 -3.79 10.88 8.87
C ILE A 230 -3.58 9.39 8.57
N THR A 231 -3.38 9.05 7.32
CA THR A 231 -3.16 7.67 6.88
C THR A 231 -1.68 7.33 6.82
N CYS A 232 -1.38 6.04 6.72
CA CYS A 232 -0.02 5.51 6.50
C CYS A 232 1.00 5.85 7.60
N LEU A 233 0.56 6.33 8.78
CA LEU A 233 1.45 6.68 9.89
C LEU A 233 2.21 5.47 10.47
N SER A 234 1.79 4.26 10.16
CA SER A 234 2.45 3.01 10.57
C SER A 234 2.73 2.06 9.40
N CYS A 235 2.46 2.48 8.15
CA CYS A 235 2.55 1.61 6.96
C CYS A 235 3.97 1.43 6.44
N HIS A 236 4.86 2.36 6.72
CA HIS A 236 6.19 2.43 6.12
C HIS A 236 7.30 2.16 7.12
N ASP A 237 7.04 1.25 8.05
CA ASP A 237 8.10 0.71 8.88
C ASP A 237 9.02 -0.16 8.00
N ALA A 238 10.21 0.38 7.73
CA ALA A 238 11.24 -0.34 7.00
C ALA A 238 11.56 -1.64 7.77
N GLY A 239 11.42 -2.79 7.11
CA GLY A 239 11.66 -4.08 7.74
C GLY A 239 10.39 -4.84 8.15
N ARG A 240 9.19 -4.35 7.86
CA ARG A 240 7.94 -5.05 8.15
C ARG A 240 7.86 -6.44 7.52
N LEU A 241 8.34 -6.62 6.29
CA LEU A 241 8.44 -7.93 5.67
C LEU A 241 9.43 -8.82 6.44
N ASN A 242 10.59 -8.28 6.82
CA ASN A 242 11.59 -9.01 7.61
C ASN A 242 11.02 -9.42 8.98
N ALA A 243 10.31 -8.54 9.66
CA ALA A 243 9.62 -8.85 10.92
C ALA A 243 8.56 -9.94 10.74
N ARG A 244 7.82 -9.93 9.62
CA ARG A 244 6.86 -10.98 9.30
C ARG A 244 7.55 -12.31 9.03
N MET A 245 8.66 -12.32 8.27
CA MET A 245 9.44 -13.53 8.02
C MET A 245 9.99 -14.12 9.32
N ALA A 246 10.62 -13.31 10.16
CA ALA A 246 11.11 -13.75 11.47
C ALA A 246 9.98 -14.35 12.34
N SER A 247 8.79 -13.80 12.30
CA SER A 247 7.63 -14.36 13.03
C SER A 247 7.14 -15.71 12.49
N LEU A 248 7.44 -16.04 11.25
CA LEU A 248 7.10 -17.33 10.64
C LEU A 248 8.17 -18.39 10.86
N GLU A 249 9.42 -17.98 11.02
CA GLU A 249 10.56 -18.88 11.29
C GLU A 249 10.59 -19.32 12.75
N GLY A 250 10.05 -18.53 13.66
CA GLY A 250 9.96 -18.83 15.11
C GLY A 250 8.74 -19.68 15.51
N ARG A 251 7.98 -20.21 14.56
CA ARG A 251 6.84 -21.11 14.77
C ARG A 251 7.13 -22.51 14.32
#